data_6f495735ab7cc74745e6b260b9747c0b
#
_entry.id   6f495735ab7cc74745e6b260b9747c0b
#
_cell.length_a   1.000
_cell.length_b   1.000
_cell.length_c   1.000
_cell.angle_alpha   90.00
_cell.angle_beta   90.00
_cell.angle_gamma   90.00
#
_symmetry.space_group_name_H-M   'P 1'
#
loop_
_entity.id
_entity.type
_entity.pdbx_description
1 polymer ?
#
loop_
_entity_poly.entity_id
_entity_poly.type
_entity_poly.pdbx_seq_one_letter_code
_entity_poly.pdbx_strand_id
1 'polypeptide(L)'
;MELTGCCFALDVPPAWRMETNDGVVIATSDESFAGFTPNVVLRESRLTRPAPTSLAAASQANLAVLSTQLPGSFFFHVEALPDANAAPGPAERRRLWAFSTLKIPEAHGNALCLVMIQDLLVVGDVIAEATATVPLMAWHRGSAYESILDSLRPLPPTTRQVPRTDSDIFTVDLDDWASNRDGVPREKLDVQPAPVPALAGEIATLSEGAFAALDDLALLGHSKKTSKFSAVGRELHRAELIDDPGALTEPGEWVAAHLRDGRHMAVAANSSPPQLLTLWIGDMTVLAISHLTDAATGRITHRIVHCLTDDVPRLVFMWLELQPSWDMTFEITCSQAEFIAKLQTGAPPGTVPDGDAAEFTRRRWVAVSLIGPDDDKDAPEVAWAMARPRGVALLTEGTDADRVVVSRDPAEPFWQVLTRALLNLVEGEEPWPITT
;
A
#
# COMPACT_ATOMS: atom_id res chain seq x y z
N MET A 1 0.23 4.49 -29.58
CA MET A 1 -0.01 3.22 -30.33
C MET A 1 -1.15 2.49 -29.63
N GLU A 2 -1.97 1.76 -30.36
CA GLU A 2 -3.12 1.06 -29.79
C GLU A 2 -2.82 -0.41 -29.52
N LEU A 3 -2.98 -0.86 -28.27
CA LEU A 3 -2.95 -2.25 -27.86
C LEU A 3 -4.36 -2.81 -28.02
N THR A 4 -4.58 -3.68 -28.99
CA THR A 4 -5.91 -4.12 -29.40
C THR A 4 -6.11 -5.61 -29.10
N GLY A 5 -7.08 -5.92 -28.27
CA GLY A 5 -7.61 -7.28 -28.07
C GLY A 5 -8.70 -7.66 -29.08
N CYS A 6 -9.60 -8.54 -28.70
CA CYS A 6 -10.77 -8.92 -29.51
C CYS A 6 -11.92 -7.90 -29.39
N CYS A 7 -12.17 -7.41 -28.17
CA CYS A 7 -13.32 -6.56 -27.84
C CYS A 7 -12.92 -5.24 -27.19
N PHE A 8 -11.66 -5.09 -26.77
CA PHE A 8 -11.20 -3.90 -26.05
C PHE A 8 -9.87 -3.39 -26.62
N ALA A 9 -9.58 -2.12 -26.38
CA ALA A 9 -8.31 -1.51 -26.73
C ALA A 9 -7.82 -0.56 -25.62
N LEU A 10 -6.50 -0.35 -25.62
CA LEU A 10 -5.78 0.59 -24.78
C LEU A 10 -4.82 1.43 -25.63
N ASP A 11 -4.60 2.66 -25.26
CA ASP A 11 -3.57 3.49 -25.87
C ASP A 11 -2.27 3.38 -25.09
N VAL A 12 -1.21 2.87 -25.74
CA VAL A 12 0.14 2.72 -25.15
C VAL A 12 1.14 3.63 -25.83
N PRO A 13 2.25 4.04 -25.16
CA PRO A 13 3.28 4.84 -25.78
C PRO A 13 3.82 4.22 -27.08
N PRO A 14 4.15 5.02 -28.11
CA PRO A 14 4.57 4.50 -29.43
C PRO A 14 5.87 3.67 -29.40
N ALA A 15 6.74 3.92 -28.41
CA ALA A 15 8.02 3.23 -28.26
C ALA A 15 7.87 1.82 -27.66
N TRP A 16 6.72 1.47 -27.09
CA TRP A 16 6.52 0.18 -26.46
C TRP A 16 6.41 -0.96 -27.47
N ARG A 17 6.93 -2.12 -27.09
CA ARG A 17 6.82 -3.34 -27.89
C ARG A 17 5.53 -4.07 -27.58
N MET A 18 4.87 -4.62 -28.60
CA MET A 18 3.64 -5.38 -28.42
C MET A 18 3.86 -6.83 -28.81
N GLU A 19 3.30 -7.72 -27.99
CA GLU A 19 3.28 -9.16 -28.21
C GLU A 19 1.86 -9.70 -27.97
N THR A 20 1.47 -10.73 -28.70
CA THR A 20 0.19 -11.41 -28.49
C THR A 20 0.46 -12.89 -28.28
N ASN A 21 -0.03 -13.44 -27.18
CA ASN A 21 0.10 -14.85 -26.86
C ASN A 21 -1.21 -15.36 -26.25
N ASP A 22 -1.79 -16.41 -26.83
CA ASP A 22 -2.99 -17.11 -26.35
C ASP A 22 -4.16 -16.22 -25.90
N GLY A 23 -4.46 -15.16 -26.67
CA GLY A 23 -5.55 -14.22 -26.37
C GLY A 23 -5.19 -13.17 -25.31
N VAL A 24 -3.95 -13.16 -24.85
CA VAL A 24 -3.38 -12.10 -24.00
C VAL A 24 -2.54 -11.19 -24.87
N VAL A 25 -2.74 -9.88 -24.75
CA VAL A 25 -1.94 -8.89 -25.47
C VAL A 25 -1.09 -8.15 -24.43
N ILE A 26 0.22 -8.06 -24.72
CA ILE A 26 1.19 -7.47 -23.79
C ILE A 26 1.88 -6.31 -24.50
N ALA A 27 1.92 -5.17 -23.84
CA ALA A 27 2.79 -4.06 -24.23
C ALA A 27 3.89 -3.90 -23.16
N THR A 28 5.13 -3.81 -23.61
CA THR A 28 6.31 -3.73 -22.75
C THR A 28 7.07 -2.45 -23.05
N SER A 29 7.45 -1.71 -22.02
CA SER A 29 8.25 -0.49 -22.11
C SER A 29 9.59 -0.76 -22.81
N ASP A 30 10.18 0.25 -23.40
CA ASP A 30 11.57 0.24 -23.89
C ASP A 30 12.58 0.54 -22.77
N GLU A 31 12.11 1.02 -21.61
CA GLU A 31 12.94 1.28 -20.44
C GLU A 31 12.89 0.11 -19.46
N SER A 32 14.02 -0.20 -18.85
CA SER A 32 14.13 -1.22 -17.80
C SER A 32 14.69 -0.60 -16.51
N PHE A 33 14.12 -1.00 -15.39
CA PHE A 33 14.49 -0.55 -14.05
C PHE A 33 14.93 -1.74 -13.20
N ALA A 34 16.18 -1.75 -12.76
CA ALA A 34 16.74 -2.82 -11.93
C ALA A 34 16.44 -4.25 -12.46
N GLY A 35 16.47 -4.41 -13.80
CA GLY A 35 16.20 -5.70 -14.46
C GLY A 35 14.72 -6.03 -14.67
N PHE A 36 13.79 -5.18 -14.22
CA PHE A 36 12.36 -5.29 -14.53
C PHE A 36 11.97 -4.29 -15.61
N THR A 37 11.17 -4.73 -16.56
CA THR A 37 10.64 -3.89 -17.63
C THR A 37 9.14 -3.66 -17.41
N PRO A 38 8.71 -2.39 -17.23
CA PRO A 38 7.29 -2.06 -17.07
C PRO A 38 6.46 -2.62 -18.22
N ASN A 39 5.27 -3.10 -17.90
CA ASN A 39 4.39 -3.70 -18.88
C ASN A 39 2.93 -3.42 -18.58
N VAL A 40 2.11 -3.53 -19.64
CA VAL A 40 0.65 -3.54 -19.56
C VAL A 40 0.15 -4.79 -20.25
N VAL A 41 -0.68 -5.54 -19.55
CA VAL A 41 -1.27 -6.79 -20.03
C VAL A 41 -2.77 -6.57 -20.19
N LEU A 42 -3.31 -6.82 -21.37
CA LEU A 42 -4.74 -6.87 -21.64
C LEU A 42 -5.16 -8.34 -21.87
N ARG A 43 -6.02 -8.80 -21.00
CA ARG A 43 -6.64 -10.14 -21.08
C ARG A 43 -8.13 -9.98 -21.24
N GLU A 44 -8.70 -10.72 -22.16
CA GLU A 44 -10.14 -10.77 -22.38
C GLU A 44 -10.67 -12.18 -22.15
N SER A 45 -11.83 -12.25 -21.51
CA SER A 45 -12.49 -13.52 -21.22
C SER A 45 -13.99 -13.40 -21.45
N ARG A 46 -14.59 -14.44 -22.01
CA ARG A 46 -16.04 -14.51 -22.13
C ARG A 46 -16.62 -15.34 -20.99
N LEU A 47 -17.61 -14.80 -20.32
CA LEU A 47 -18.32 -15.49 -19.26
C LEU A 47 -19.12 -16.67 -19.86
N THR A 48 -18.93 -17.85 -19.27
CA THR A 48 -19.62 -19.08 -19.68
C THR A 48 -20.87 -19.37 -18.86
N ARG A 49 -21.04 -18.64 -17.75
CA ARG A 49 -22.16 -18.77 -16.80
C ARG A 49 -22.65 -17.38 -16.40
N PRO A 50 -23.86 -17.28 -15.79
CA PRO A 50 -24.37 -16.01 -15.28
C PRO A 50 -23.33 -15.28 -14.46
N ALA A 51 -23.19 -14.00 -14.75
CA ALA A 51 -22.21 -13.12 -14.15
C ALA A 51 -22.52 -12.83 -12.65
N PRO A 52 -21.54 -12.40 -11.82
CA PRO A 52 -21.84 -11.94 -10.45
C PRO A 52 -22.90 -10.85 -10.48
N THR A 53 -23.74 -10.85 -9.47
CA THR A 53 -24.87 -9.91 -9.36
C THR A 53 -24.45 -8.46 -9.12
N SER A 54 -23.13 -8.20 -8.92
CA SER A 54 -22.62 -6.85 -8.68
C SER A 54 -21.11 -6.75 -8.98
N LEU A 55 -20.65 -5.53 -9.25
CA LEU A 55 -19.23 -5.23 -9.41
C LEU A 55 -18.43 -5.58 -8.14
N ALA A 56 -19.00 -5.39 -6.95
CA ALA A 56 -18.38 -5.76 -5.68
C ALA A 56 -18.15 -7.27 -5.60
N ALA A 57 -19.12 -8.09 -6.01
CA ALA A 57 -18.98 -9.54 -6.03
C ALA A 57 -17.92 -9.98 -7.05
N ALA A 58 -17.90 -9.38 -8.24
CA ALA A 58 -16.87 -9.61 -9.25
C ALA A 58 -15.47 -9.23 -8.75
N SER A 59 -15.36 -8.06 -8.13
CA SER A 59 -14.10 -7.58 -7.55
C SER A 59 -13.61 -8.49 -6.42
N GLN A 60 -14.49 -8.92 -5.52
CA GLN A 60 -14.12 -9.83 -4.43
C GLN A 60 -13.65 -11.19 -4.95
N ALA A 61 -14.32 -11.75 -5.95
CA ALA A 61 -13.90 -12.98 -6.59
C ALA A 61 -12.53 -12.83 -7.26
N ASN A 62 -12.30 -11.74 -7.99
CA ASN A 62 -11.01 -11.43 -8.61
C ASN A 62 -9.90 -11.26 -7.57
N LEU A 63 -10.16 -10.55 -6.46
CA LEU A 63 -9.20 -10.40 -5.35
C LEU A 63 -8.79 -11.75 -4.75
N ALA A 64 -9.73 -12.66 -4.56
CA ALA A 64 -9.45 -14.00 -4.03
C ALA A 64 -8.49 -14.77 -4.96
N VAL A 65 -8.72 -14.68 -6.28
CA VAL A 65 -7.86 -15.29 -7.28
C VAL A 65 -6.47 -14.67 -7.32
N LEU A 66 -6.39 -13.32 -7.39
CA LEU A 66 -5.12 -12.61 -7.40
C LEU A 66 -4.30 -12.91 -6.14
N SER A 67 -4.93 -13.00 -4.97
CA SER A 67 -4.26 -13.38 -3.73
C SER A 67 -3.64 -14.78 -3.78
N THR A 68 -4.23 -15.69 -4.56
CA THR A 68 -3.70 -17.04 -4.76
C THR A 68 -2.60 -17.07 -5.82
N GLN A 69 -2.78 -16.31 -6.90
CA GLN A 69 -1.83 -16.28 -8.02
C GLN A 69 -0.59 -15.44 -7.73
N LEU A 70 -0.73 -14.41 -6.90
CA LEU A 70 0.32 -13.46 -6.53
C LEU A 70 0.55 -13.50 -5.01
N PRO A 71 1.07 -14.61 -4.46
CA PRO A 71 1.30 -14.72 -3.03
C PRO A 71 2.30 -13.66 -2.57
N GLY A 72 1.95 -12.94 -1.50
CA GLY A 72 2.75 -11.83 -0.97
C GLY A 72 2.43 -10.46 -1.55
N SER A 73 1.51 -10.36 -2.52
CA SER A 73 0.98 -9.06 -2.94
C SER A 73 0.08 -8.45 -1.87
N PHE A 74 0.19 -7.16 -1.71
CA PHE A 74 -0.55 -6.38 -0.73
C PHE A 74 -1.52 -5.44 -1.44
N PHE A 75 -2.81 -5.75 -1.38
CA PHE A 75 -3.89 -4.97 -1.98
C PHE A 75 -4.31 -3.88 -1.01
N PHE A 76 -4.16 -2.62 -1.40
CA PHE A 76 -4.37 -1.49 -0.48
C PHE A 76 -5.43 -0.49 -0.95
N HIS A 77 -5.84 -0.53 -2.22
CA HIS A 77 -6.87 0.38 -2.74
C HIS A 77 -7.73 -0.31 -3.80
N VAL A 78 -9.04 -0.12 -3.72
CA VAL A 78 -10.04 -0.60 -4.68
C VAL A 78 -11.11 0.46 -4.86
N GLU A 79 -11.36 0.85 -6.09
CA GLU A 79 -12.36 1.87 -6.40
C GLU A 79 -13.22 1.50 -7.62
N ALA A 80 -14.45 2.01 -7.65
CA ALA A 80 -15.30 2.00 -8.82
C ALA A 80 -15.07 3.29 -9.61
N LEU A 81 -14.61 3.18 -10.85
CA LEU A 81 -14.37 4.33 -11.71
C LEU A 81 -15.65 4.73 -12.47
N PRO A 82 -15.87 6.05 -12.73
CA PRO A 82 -16.86 6.50 -13.67
C PRO A 82 -16.50 5.98 -15.06
N ASP A 83 -17.47 5.49 -15.80
CA ASP A 83 -17.26 5.23 -17.21
C ASP A 83 -17.27 6.57 -17.95
N ALA A 84 -16.09 7.07 -18.28
CA ALA A 84 -15.93 8.30 -19.06
C ALA A 84 -16.31 8.12 -20.55
N ASN A 85 -16.42 6.87 -21.00
CA ASN A 85 -16.65 6.50 -22.40
C ASN A 85 -17.88 5.61 -22.60
N ALA A 86 -18.89 5.72 -21.72
CA ALA A 86 -20.07 4.88 -21.78
C ALA A 86 -20.67 4.82 -23.19
N ALA A 87 -20.42 3.70 -23.88
CA ALA A 87 -21.33 3.26 -24.93
C ALA A 87 -22.72 3.02 -24.27
N PRO A 88 -23.82 3.16 -25.02
CA PRO A 88 -25.14 2.94 -24.45
C PRO A 88 -25.26 1.52 -23.88
N GLY A 89 -25.10 1.39 -22.58
CA GLY A 89 -25.09 0.16 -21.80
C GLY A 89 -24.25 0.35 -20.54
N PRO A 90 -24.59 -0.32 -19.42
CA PRO A 90 -23.83 -0.16 -18.20
C PRO A 90 -22.48 -0.87 -18.32
N ALA A 91 -21.43 -0.12 -18.63
CA ALA A 91 -20.08 -0.57 -18.42
C ALA A 91 -19.66 -0.17 -17.01
N GLU A 92 -19.39 -1.12 -16.16
CA GLU A 92 -18.84 -0.85 -14.85
C GLU A 92 -17.38 -1.23 -14.80
N ARG A 93 -16.59 -0.33 -14.25
CA ARG A 93 -15.15 -0.46 -14.17
C ARG A 93 -14.69 -0.38 -12.72
N ARG A 94 -13.87 -1.31 -12.33
CA ARG A 94 -13.19 -1.34 -11.04
C ARG A 94 -11.69 -1.17 -11.26
N ARG A 95 -11.05 -0.32 -10.48
CA ARG A 95 -9.59 -0.22 -10.39
C ARG A 95 -9.10 -0.77 -9.06
N LEU A 96 -8.04 -1.57 -9.12
CA LEU A 96 -7.38 -2.18 -7.98
C LEU A 96 -5.91 -1.76 -7.98
N TRP A 97 -5.39 -1.47 -6.79
CA TRP A 97 -3.98 -1.17 -6.58
C TRP A 97 -3.36 -2.16 -5.61
N ALA A 98 -2.19 -2.64 -5.95
CA ALA A 98 -1.43 -3.52 -5.09
C ALA A 98 0.07 -3.25 -5.16
N PHE A 99 0.75 -3.49 -4.05
CA PHE A 99 2.19 -3.70 -4.07
C PHE A 99 2.49 -5.19 -4.25
N SER A 100 3.45 -5.49 -5.11
CA SER A 100 4.00 -6.81 -5.29
C SER A 100 5.52 -6.74 -5.16
N THR A 101 6.17 -7.87 -4.98
CA THR A 101 7.63 -7.93 -4.87
C THR A 101 8.20 -8.92 -5.87
N LEU A 102 9.25 -8.48 -6.57
CA LEU A 102 10.04 -9.33 -7.45
C LEU A 102 11.40 -9.58 -6.81
N LYS A 103 11.71 -10.84 -6.52
CA LYS A 103 13.05 -11.21 -6.04
C LYS A 103 14.06 -11.01 -7.17
N ILE A 104 15.09 -10.22 -6.90
CA ILE A 104 16.19 -10.00 -7.84
C ILE A 104 17.30 -11.01 -7.49
N PRO A 105 17.63 -11.98 -8.35
CA PRO A 105 18.60 -13.03 -8.03
C PRO A 105 19.99 -12.50 -7.67
N GLU A 106 20.37 -11.36 -8.24
CA GLU A 106 21.72 -10.76 -8.09
C GLU A 106 21.84 -9.80 -6.91
N ALA A 107 20.73 -9.49 -6.19
CA ALA A 107 20.70 -8.46 -5.17
C ALA A 107 20.70 -9.00 -3.73
N HIS A 108 21.40 -10.10 -3.44
CA HIS A 108 21.60 -10.65 -2.08
C HIS A 108 20.30 -10.79 -1.27
N GLY A 109 19.21 -11.25 -1.90
CA GLY A 109 17.92 -11.45 -1.24
C GLY A 109 17.00 -10.22 -1.25
N ASN A 110 17.41 -9.11 -1.82
CA ASN A 110 16.59 -7.93 -2.00
C ASN A 110 15.50 -8.18 -3.05
N ALA A 111 14.35 -7.55 -2.86
CA ALA A 111 13.21 -7.65 -3.76
C ALA A 111 12.80 -6.26 -4.23
N LEU A 112 12.65 -6.10 -5.53
CA LEU A 112 12.12 -4.89 -6.15
C LEU A 112 10.64 -4.74 -5.80
N CYS A 113 10.24 -3.58 -5.30
CA CYS A 113 8.84 -3.24 -5.08
C CYS A 113 8.18 -2.83 -6.40
N LEU A 114 7.09 -3.49 -6.73
CA LEU A 114 6.29 -3.23 -7.92
C LEU A 114 4.92 -2.70 -7.51
N VAL A 115 4.45 -1.68 -8.22
CA VAL A 115 3.03 -1.27 -8.20
C VAL A 115 2.31 -2.02 -9.31
N MET A 116 1.24 -2.67 -8.94
CA MET A 116 0.29 -3.28 -9.87
C MET A 116 -1.00 -2.47 -9.84
N ILE A 117 -1.44 -2.03 -11.00
CA ILE A 117 -2.71 -1.34 -11.20
C ILE A 117 -3.54 -2.22 -12.14
N GLN A 118 -4.69 -2.66 -11.69
CA GLN A 118 -5.57 -3.51 -12.52
C GLN A 118 -6.94 -2.88 -12.68
N ASP A 119 -7.35 -2.71 -13.92
CA ASP A 119 -8.72 -2.39 -14.28
C ASP A 119 -9.47 -3.65 -14.69
N LEU A 120 -10.65 -3.78 -14.13
CA LEU A 120 -11.64 -4.78 -14.51
C LEU A 120 -12.81 -4.05 -15.14
N LEU A 121 -13.08 -4.33 -16.41
CA LEU A 121 -14.20 -3.76 -17.17
C LEU A 121 -15.10 -4.88 -17.67
N VAL A 122 -16.41 -4.76 -17.42
CA VAL A 122 -17.40 -5.74 -17.84
C VAL A 122 -18.34 -5.11 -18.86
N VAL A 123 -18.45 -5.72 -20.04
CA VAL A 123 -19.35 -5.27 -21.10
C VAL A 123 -20.07 -6.47 -21.70
N GLY A 124 -21.37 -6.56 -21.45
CA GLY A 124 -22.14 -7.72 -21.84
C GLY A 124 -21.62 -9.01 -21.20
N ASP A 125 -21.30 -10.01 -21.99
CA ASP A 125 -20.75 -11.29 -21.54
C ASP A 125 -19.21 -11.33 -21.58
N VAL A 126 -18.54 -10.20 -21.79
CA VAL A 126 -17.09 -10.13 -21.91
C VAL A 126 -16.51 -9.30 -20.76
N ILE A 127 -15.45 -9.85 -20.17
CA ILE A 127 -14.62 -9.18 -19.17
C ILE A 127 -13.27 -8.83 -19.79
N ALA A 128 -12.83 -7.60 -19.58
CA ALA A 128 -11.46 -7.18 -19.82
C ALA A 128 -10.73 -6.94 -18.50
N GLU A 129 -9.56 -7.52 -18.37
CA GLU A 129 -8.60 -7.26 -17.32
C GLU A 129 -7.40 -6.56 -17.95
N ALA A 130 -7.21 -5.29 -17.61
CA ALA A 130 -6.03 -4.53 -18.02
C ALA A 130 -5.14 -4.31 -16.79
N THR A 131 -3.92 -4.84 -16.82
CA THR A 131 -3.00 -4.77 -15.66
C THR A 131 -1.71 -4.08 -16.07
N ALA A 132 -1.42 -2.95 -15.47
CA ALA A 132 -0.12 -2.30 -15.52
C ALA A 132 0.74 -2.78 -14.34
N THR A 133 1.99 -3.16 -14.61
CA THR A 133 2.97 -3.51 -13.58
C THR A 133 4.22 -2.67 -13.79
N VAL A 134 4.64 -1.97 -12.75
CA VAL A 134 5.72 -0.98 -12.83
C VAL A 134 6.50 -0.94 -11.52
N PRO A 135 7.84 -0.74 -11.54
CA PRO A 135 8.60 -0.46 -10.32
C PRO A 135 8.07 0.79 -9.61
N LEU A 136 7.97 0.75 -8.29
CA LEU A 136 7.40 1.84 -7.50
C LEU A 136 8.07 3.18 -7.78
N MET A 137 9.40 3.22 -7.87
CA MET A 137 10.14 4.45 -8.17
C MET A 137 9.89 4.96 -9.60
N ALA A 138 9.72 4.06 -10.57
CA ALA A 138 9.35 4.48 -11.93
C ALA A 138 7.92 5.05 -11.98
N TRP A 139 6.99 4.45 -11.23
CA TRP A 139 5.63 4.99 -11.08
C TRP A 139 5.65 6.37 -10.40
N HIS A 140 6.42 6.55 -9.34
CA HIS A 140 6.54 7.81 -8.61
C HIS A 140 7.04 8.96 -9.50
N ARG A 141 8.00 8.68 -10.39
CA ARG A 141 8.59 9.66 -11.31
C ARG A 141 7.74 9.98 -12.54
N GLY A 142 6.71 9.22 -12.84
CA GLY A 142 5.87 9.45 -14.01
C GLY A 142 4.54 8.70 -13.99
N SER A 143 3.44 9.44 -13.90
CA SER A 143 2.07 8.91 -13.80
C SER A 143 1.46 8.41 -15.13
N ALA A 144 2.27 8.15 -16.17
CA ALA A 144 1.78 7.74 -17.49
C ALA A 144 0.98 6.42 -17.47
N TYR A 145 1.19 5.56 -16.48
CA TYR A 145 0.59 4.22 -16.42
C TYR A 145 -0.91 4.26 -16.13
N GLU A 146 -1.37 5.18 -15.30
CA GLU A 146 -2.80 5.38 -15.05
C GLU A 146 -3.52 5.86 -16.30
N SER A 147 -2.92 6.83 -17.01
CA SER A 147 -3.51 7.33 -18.26
C SER A 147 -3.57 6.27 -19.37
N ILE A 148 -2.65 5.30 -19.38
CA ILE A 148 -2.75 4.13 -20.27
C ILE A 148 -4.01 3.33 -19.91
N LEU A 149 -4.19 3.00 -18.63
CA LEU A 149 -5.39 2.28 -18.20
C LEU A 149 -6.65 3.11 -18.43
N ASP A 150 -6.62 4.43 -18.21
CA ASP A 150 -7.77 5.31 -18.46
C ASP A 150 -8.27 5.27 -19.90
N SER A 151 -7.39 4.92 -20.83
CA SER A 151 -7.73 4.75 -22.25
C SER A 151 -8.44 3.45 -22.59
N LEU A 152 -8.62 2.52 -21.62
CA LEU A 152 -9.33 1.24 -21.81
C LEU A 152 -10.75 1.51 -22.28
N ARG A 153 -11.08 0.97 -23.45
CA ARG A 153 -12.38 1.17 -24.10
C ARG A 153 -12.85 -0.08 -24.84
N PRO A 154 -14.16 -0.30 -24.92
CA PRO A 154 -14.70 -1.34 -25.78
C PRO A 154 -14.52 -0.98 -27.25
N LEU A 155 -14.27 -1.97 -28.08
CA LEU A 155 -14.25 -1.86 -29.53
C LEU A 155 -15.65 -2.13 -30.11
N PRO A 156 -15.93 -1.65 -31.31
CA PRO A 156 -17.12 -2.05 -32.04
C PRO A 156 -17.20 -3.58 -32.14
N PRO A 157 -18.40 -4.19 -32.12
CA PRO A 157 -18.58 -5.63 -32.20
C PRO A 157 -17.79 -6.21 -33.38
N THR A 158 -16.91 -7.16 -33.10
CA THR A 158 -16.11 -7.84 -34.13
C THR A 158 -16.54 -9.29 -34.25
N THR A 159 -16.20 -9.93 -35.38
CA THR A 159 -16.40 -11.35 -35.58
C THR A 159 -15.32 -12.22 -34.91
N ARG A 160 -14.35 -11.60 -34.21
CA ARG A 160 -13.28 -12.29 -33.48
C ARG A 160 -13.87 -13.03 -32.30
N GLN A 161 -13.46 -14.27 -32.11
CA GLN A 161 -13.89 -15.06 -30.96
C GLN A 161 -13.01 -14.72 -29.76
N VAL A 162 -13.63 -14.25 -28.70
CA VAL A 162 -13.00 -14.11 -27.39
C VAL A 162 -12.82 -15.52 -26.80
N PRO A 163 -11.65 -15.83 -26.22
CA PRO A 163 -11.44 -17.08 -25.51
C PRO A 163 -12.52 -17.29 -24.44
N ARG A 164 -13.07 -18.51 -24.37
CA ARG A 164 -13.97 -18.87 -23.27
C ARG A 164 -13.12 -19.25 -22.07
N THR A 165 -13.42 -18.69 -20.94
CA THR A 165 -12.81 -19.12 -19.70
C THR A 165 -13.75 -20.06 -18.96
N ASP A 166 -13.24 -21.27 -18.64
CA ASP A 166 -13.94 -22.23 -17.77
C ASP A 166 -13.73 -21.89 -16.27
N SER A 167 -13.10 -20.74 -15.98
CA SER A 167 -12.87 -20.35 -14.60
C SER A 167 -14.21 -20.08 -13.92
N ASP A 168 -14.49 -20.82 -12.84
CA ASP A 168 -15.64 -20.63 -11.95
C ASP A 168 -15.62 -19.27 -11.20
N ILE A 169 -14.68 -18.40 -11.57
CA ILE A 169 -14.31 -17.17 -10.88
C ILE A 169 -15.33 -16.06 -11.04
N PHE A 170 -16.10 -16.09 -12.15
CA PHE A 170 -17.08 -15.06 -12.46
C PHE A 170 -18.42 -15.68 -12.77
N THR A 171 -19.28 -15.78 -11.79
CA THR A 171 -20.70 -16.08 -11.97
C THR A 171 -21.51 -14.78 -11.79
N VAL A 172 -21.53 -13.89 -12.78
CA VAL A 172 -22.31 -12.63 -12.73
C VAL A 172 -23.50 -12.76 -13.69
N ASP A 173 -24.70 -12.45 -13.23
CA ASP A 173 -25.85 -12.22 -14.07
C ASP A 173 -25.86 -10.75 -14.53
N LEU A 174 -25.38 -10.53 -15.76
CA LEU A 174 -25.22 -9.20 -16.33
C LEU A 174 -26.54 -8.52 -16.63
N ASP A 175 -27.61 -9.28 -16.92
CA ASP A 175 -28.92 -8.72 -17.23
C ASP A 175 -29.60 -8.21 -15.94
N ASP A 176 -29.49 -8.95 -14.83
CA ASP A 176 -29.94 -8.49 -13.51
C ASP A 176 -29.11 -7.29 -13.01
N TRP A 177 -27.83 -7.29 -13.30
CA TRP A 177 -26.93 -6.23 -12.91
C TRP A 177 -27.19 -4.93 -13.67
N ALA A 178 -27.44 -5.00 -14.97
CA ALA A 178 -27.76 -3.84 -15.81
C ALA A 178 -29.14 -3.26 -15.48
N SER A 179 -30.16 -4.09 -15.26
CA SER A 179 -31.53 -3.65 -15.05
C SER A 179 -31.80 -3.06 -13.66
N ASN A 180 -30.99 -3.39 -12.66
CA ASN A 180 -31.19 -2.94 -11.28
C ASN A 180 -30.47 -1.63 -10.93
N ARG A 181 -29.81 -0.96 -11.88
CA ARG A 181 -28.92 0.17 -11.57
C ARG A 181 -29.31 1.55 -12.04
N ASP A 182 -30.35 1.69 -12.83
CA ASP A 182 -30.87 3.02 -13.20
C ASP A 182 -31.26 3.80 -11.93
N GLY A 183 -30.43 4.79 -11.58
CA GLY A 183 -30.65 5.64 -10.40
C GLY A 183 -30.08 5.11 -9.07
N VAL A 184 -29.37 3.98 -9.07
CA VAL A 184 -28.72 3.47 -7.85
C VAL A 184 -27.36 4.15 -7.64
N PRO A 185 -27.03 4.58 -6.42
CA PRO A 185 -25.71 5.11 -6.09
C PRO A 185 -24.61 4.11 -6.43
N ARG A 186 -23.44 4.66 -6.83
CA ARG A 186 -22.25 3.87 -7.14
C ARG A 186 -21.91 2.91 -6.00
N GLU A 187 -21.53 1.69 -6.34
CA GLU A 187 -21.17 0.68 -5.36
C GLU A 187 -19.82 1.02 -4.69
N LYS A 188 -19.78 0.91 -3.36
CA LYS A 188 -18.53 1.12 -2.62
C LYS A 188 -17.70 -0.17 -2.63
N LEU A 189 -16.56 -0.15 -3.32
CA LEU A 189 -15.64 -1.29 -3.42
C LEU A 189 -14.52 -1.24 -2.37
N ASP A 190 -14.26 -0.10 -1.82
CA ASP A 190 -13.21 0.20 -0.86
C ASP A 190 -13.40 -0.42 0.53
N VAL A 191 -14.51 -1.11 0.74
CA VAL A 191 -14.79 -1.89 1.97
C VAL A 191 -14.49 -3.39 1.84
N GLN A 192 -13.92 -3.81 0.72
CA GLN A 192 -13.64 -5.23 0.48
C GLN A 192 -12.43 -5.69 1.30
N PRO A 193 -12.53 -6.82 2.03
CA PRO A 193 -11.40 -7.35 2.77
C PRO A 193 -10.30 -7.82 1.81
N ALA A 194 -9.08 -7.42 2.10
CA ALA A 194 -7.90 -7.88 1.39
C ALA A 194 -6.92 -8.55 2.38
N PRO A 195 -6.25 -9.63 2.00
CA PRO A 195 -5.24 -10.25 2.86
C PRO A 195 -4.04 -9.31 3.02
N VAL A 196 -3.54 -9.20 4.25
CA VAL A 196 -2.28 -8.51 4.54
C VAL A 196 -1.19 -9.58 4.65
N PRO A 197 -0.21 -9.60 3.74
CA PRO A 197 0.86 -10.57 3.78
C PRO A 197 1.79 -10.31 4.97
N ALA A 198 2.57 -11.31 5.37
CA ALA A 198 3.61 -11.14 6.37
C ALA A 198 4.73 -10.21 5.84
N LEU A 199 5.31 -9.39 6.72
CA LEU A 199 6.47 -8.57 6.37
C LEU A 199 7.64 -9.47 5.95
N ALA A 200 8.14 -9.28 4.74
CA ALA A 200 9.34 -9.94 4.26
C ALA A 200 10.60 -9.20 4.77
N GLY A 201 11.74 -9.88 4.81
CA GLY A 201 13.01 -9.28 5.20
C GLY A 201 13.21 -9.15 6.71
N GLU A 202 12.42 -9.87 7.54
CA GLU A 202 12.65 -9.91 8.98
C GLU A 202 14.02 -10.52 9.28
N ILE A 203 14.85 -9.75 9.99
CA ILE A 203 16.16 -10.19 10.47
C ILE A 203 16.01 -10.84 11.84
N ALA A 204 15.33 -10.16 12.76
CA ALA A 204 15.17 -10.61 14.15
C ALA A 204 13.97 -9.94 14.82
N THR A 205 13.52 -10.60 15.89
CA THR A 205 12.67 -9.97 16.91
C THR A 205 13.40 -10.06 18.24
N LEU A 206 13.71 -8.91 18.84
CA LEU A 206 14.51 -8.79 20.06
C LEU A 206 13.71 -8.23 21.23
N SER A 207 14.06 -8.66 22.44
CA SER A 207 13.62 -7.98 23.66
C SER A 207 14.26 -6.59 23.76
N GLU A 208 13.68 -5.70 24.56
CA GLU A 208 14.21 -4.37 24.83
C GLU A 208 15.67 -4.41 25.29
N GLY A 209 16.03 -5.33 26.19
CA GLY A 209 17.39 -5.49 26.67
C GLY A 209 18.36 -5.99 25.60
N ALA A 210 17.92 -6.87 24.70
CA ALA A 210 18.75 -7.35 23.59
C ALA A 210 18.94 -6.27 22.54
N PHE A 211 17.92 -5.48 22.24
CA PHE A 211 18.02 -4.36 21.33
C PHE A 211 18.96 -3.26 21.89
N ALA A 212 18.83 -2.88 23.16
CA ALA A 212 19.72 -1.92 23.79
C ALA A 212 21.20 -2.38 23.78
N ALA A 213 21.45 -3.68 23.93
CA ALA A 213 22.82 -4.20 23.83
C ALA A 213 23.36 -4.17 22.40
N LEU A 214 22.50 -4.38 21.40
CA LEU A 214 22.87 -4.25 19.98
C LEU A 214 23.19 -2.80 19.63
N ASP A 215 22.38 -1.86 20.10
CA ASP A 215 22.61 -0.42 19.92
C ASP A 215 23.92 0.02 20.57
N ASP A 216 24.18 -0.42 21.79
CA ASP A 216 25.47 -0.23 22.47
C ASP A 216 26.68 -0.79 21.64
N LEU A 217 26.51 -1.96 21.02
CA LEU A 217 27.55 -2.54 20.16
C LEU A 217 27.73 -1.70 18.87
N ALA A 218 26.65 -1.17 18.32
CA ALA A 218 26.70 -0.27 17.17
C ALA A 218 27.47 1.02 17.47
N LEU A 219 27.22 1.62 18.62
CA LEU A 219 27.87 2.88 19.04
C LEU A 219 29.34 2.69 19.41
N LEU A 220 29.68 1.60 20.09
CA LEU A 220 31.02 1.36 20.64
C LEU A 220 31.92 0.54 19.69
N GLY A 221 31.34 -0.02 18.61
CA GLY A 221 32.05 -0.81 17.61
C GLY A 221 32.74 -2.04 18.19
N HIS A 222 33.85 -2.45 17.54
CA HIS A 222 34.59 -3.68 17.90
C HIS A 222 35.22 -3.67 19.31
N SER A 223 35.16 -2.53 20.02
CA SER A 223 35.76 -2.42 21.37
C SER A 223 34.90 -3.11 22.46
N LYS A 224 33.61 -3.36 22.19
CA LYS A 224 32.68 -4.03 23.10
C LYS A 224 32.32 -5.42 22.60
N LYS A 225 32.24 -6.38 23.53
CA LYS A 225 31.75 -7.72 23.26
C LYS A 225 30.64 -8.06 24.23
N THR A 226 29.60 -8.68 23.73
CA THR A 226 28.48 -9.13 24.57
C THR A 226 28.64 -10.62 24.88
N SER A 227 28.67 -10.96 26.19
CA SER A 227 28.79 -12.36 26.59
C SER A 227 27.61 -13.19 26.10
N LYS A 228 27.86 -14.19 25.25
CA LYS A 228 26.84 -15.14 24.78
C LYS A 228 26.19 -15.95 25.90
N PHE A 229 26.78 -15.99 27.08
CA PHE A 229 26.20 -16.68 28.25
C PHE A 229 25.18 -15.85 29.02
N SER A 230 25.14 -14.54 28.82
CA SER A 230 24.03 -13.71 29.33
C SER A 230 22.70 -14.01 28.64
N ALA A 231 21.57 -13.65 29.24
CA ALA A 231 20.28 -13.82 28.60
C ALA A 231 20.19 -13.05 27.28
N VAL A 232 20.64 -11.79 27.30
CA VAL A 232 20.72 -10.89 26.14
C VAL A 232 21.66 -11.45 25.07
N GLY A 233 22.86 -11.89 25.44
CA GLY A 233 23.81 -12.45 24.47
C GLY A 233 23.31 -13.74 23.81
N ARG A 234 22.59 -14.60 24.55
CA ARG A 234 21.95 -15.78 23.93
C ARG A 234 20.87 -15.42 22.93
N GLU A 235 20.15 -14.33 23.18
CA GLU A 235 19.11 -13.82 22.26
C GLU A 235 19.74 -13.28 20.97
N LEU A 236 20.76 -12.43 21.09
CA LEU A 236 21.52 -11.90 19.94
C LEU A 236 22.23 -13.00 19.14
N HIS A 237 22.80 -13.98 19.81
CA HIS A 237 23.44 -15.13 19.15
C HIS A 237 22.42 -16.01 18.41
N ARG A 238 21.23 -16.22 19.00
CA ARG A 238 20.15 -16.97 18.32
C ARG A 238 19.61 -16.22 17.09
N ALA A 239 19.64 -14.90 17.15
CA ALA A 239 19.31 -14.03 16.02
C ALA A 239 20.45 -13.90 14.99
N GLU A 240 21.55 -14.61 15.19
CA GLU A 240 22.75 -14.57 14.32
C GLU A 240 23.38 -13.17 14.18
N LEU A 241 23.12 -12.27 15.14
CA LEU A 241 23.68 -10.91 15.12
C LEU A 241 25.05 -10.82 15.80
N ILE A 242 25.40 -11.79 16.66
CA ILE A 242 26.73 -11.93 17.25
C ILE A 242 27.25 -13.38 17.09
N ASP A 243 28.56 -13.51 17.01
CA ASP A 243 29.26 -14.79 16.94
C ASP A 243 29.55 -15.39 18.35
N ASP A 244 30.24 -16.53 18.36
CA ASP A 244 30.64 -17.21 19.59
C ASP A 244 31.50 -16.37 20.54
N PRO A 245 32.52 -15.59 20.07
CA PRO A 245 33.23 -14.63 20.90
C PRO A 245 32.40 -13.43 21.35
N GLY A 246 31.17 -13.24 20.84
CA GLY A 246 30.29 -12.12 21.15
C GLY A 246 30.58 -10.85 20.37
N ALA A 247 31.28 -10.97 19.24
CA ALA A 247 31.44 -9.90 18.27
C ALA A 247 30.28 -9.91 17.27
N LEU A 248 30.06 -8.77 16.59
CA LEU A 248 29.04 -8.69 15.55
C LEU A 248 29.37 -9.64 14.39
N THR A 249 28.37 -10.30 13.86
CA THR A 249 28.41 -11.05 12.60
C THR A 249 28.24 -10.11 11.42
N GLU A 250 28.30 -10.60 10.18
CA GLU A 250 28.01 -9.77 9.00
C GLU A 250 26.59 -9.15 9.05
N PRO A 251 25.50 -9.87 9.36
CA PRO A 251 24.18 -9.25 9.60
C PRO A 251 24.18 -8.26 10.76
N GLY A 252 24.90 -8.59 11.84
CA GLY A 252 25.01 -7.69 13.00
C GLY A 252 25.76 -6.39 12.67
N GLU A 253 26.84 -6.44 11.91
CA GLU A 253 27.59 -5.27 11.44
C GLU A 253 26.72 -4.40 10.50
N TRP A 254 25.95 -5.03 9.63
CA TRP A 254 25.03 -4.32 8.75
C TRP A 254 23.97 -3.55 9.55
N VAL A 255 23.33 -4.18 10.55
CA VAL A 255 22.36 -3.51 11.45
C VAL A 255 23.05 -2.39 12.21
N ALA A 256 24.24 -2.65 12.79
CA ALA A 256 25.00 -1.67 13.55
C ALA A 256 25.43 -0.46 12.72
N ALA A 257 25.78 -0.66 11.45
CA ALA A 257 26.11 0.43 10.54
C ALA A 257 24.92 1.37 10.30
N HIS A 258 23.73 0.81 10.08
CA HIS A 258 22.51 1.61 9.91
C HIS A 258 22.15 2.40 11.18
N LEU A 259 22.23 1.77 12.35
CA LEU A 259 21.96 2.44 13.63
C LEU A 259 22.94 3.60 13.91
N ARG A 260 24.18 3.47 13.48
CA ARG A 260 25.23 4.47 13.72
C ARG A 260 25.22 5.61 12.69
N ASP A 261 25.11 5.25 11.42
CA ASP A 261 25.41 6.14 10.29
C ASP A 261 24.15 6.50 9.48
N GLY A 262 23.04 5.80 9.71
CA GLY A 262 21.80 5.98 8.97
C GLY A 262 21.05 7.24 9.38
N ARG A 263 20.58 7.98 8.38
CA ARG A 263 19.59 9.04 8.61
C ARG A 263 18.27 8.38 9.03
N HIS A 264 17.61 8.86 10.07
CA HIS A 264 16.41 8.21 10.54
C HIS A 264 15.15 9.07 10.43
N MET A 265 14.03 8.42 10.24
CA MET A 265 12.68 8.95 10.29
C MET A 265 11.79 7.99 11.07
N ALA A 266 10.64 8.44 11.51
CA ALA A 266 9.72 7.59 12.24
C ALA A 266 8.27 7.73 11.77
N VAL A 267 7.52 6.64 11.91
CA VAL A 267 6.06 6.60 11.78
C VAL A 267 5.50 6.26 13.15
N ALA A 268 4.82 7.20 13.75
CA ALA A 268 4.16 7.01 15.04
C ALA A 268 2.68 6.72 14.84
N ALA A 269 2.16 5.65 15.46
CA ALA A 269 0.74 5.33 15.50
C ALA A 269 0.25 5.43 16.95
N ASN A 270 -0.45 6.52 17.28
CA ASN A 270 -1.06 6.74 18.57
C ASN A 270 -2.32 5.88 18.69
N SER A 271 -2.09 4.67 19.13
CA SER A 271 -3.09 3.67 19.47
C SER A 271 -2.95 3.27 20.94
N SER A 272 -3.76 2.37 21.43
CA SER A 272 -3.57 1.81 22.79
C SER A 272 -3.28 0.31 22.67
N PRO A 273 -2.03 -0.14 22.86
CA PRO A 273 -0.80 0.62 23.16
C PRO A 273 -0.26 1.41 21.95
N PRO A 274 0.54 2.45 22.15
CA PRO A 274 1.17 3.19 21.08
C PRO A 274 2.20 2.32 20.36
N GLN A 275 2.35 2.55 19.05
CA GLN A 275 3.29 1.84 18.19
C GLN A 275 4.21 2.84 17.50
N LEU A 276 5.45 2.46 17.30
CA LEU A 276 6.46 3.25 16.59
C LEU A 276 7.19 2.37 15.61
N LEU A 277 7.34 2.86 14.40
CA LEU A 277 8.21 2.31 13.36
C LEU A 277 9.30 3.33 13.08
N THR A 278 10.54 3.00 13.39
CA THR A 278 11.70 3.83 13.05
C THR A 278 12.41 3.26 11.84
N LEU A 279 12.77 4.12 10.90
CA LEU A 279 13.42 3.77 9.64
C LEU A 279 14.80 4.44 9.61
N TRP A 280 15.87 3.65 9.56
CA TRP A 280 17.24 4.13 9.33
C TRP A 280 17.58 3.96 7.86
N ILE A 281 17.77 5.06 7.17
CA ILE A 281 17.90 5.13 5.72
C ILE A 281 19.38 5.20 5.39
N GLY A 282 19.88 4.14 4.72
CA GLY A 282 21.18 4.13 4.04
C GLY A 282 21.03 4.50 2.56
N ASP A 283 22.09 4.28 1.77
CA ASP A 283 22.11 4.69 0.35
C ASP A 283 21.04 3.96 -0.49
N MET A 284 20.89 2.65 -0.32
CA MET A 284 19.95 1.84 -1.10
C MET A 284 19.08 0.91 -0.24
N THR A 285 19.34 0.90 1.05
CA THR A 285 18.68 -0.02 1.98
C THR A 285 18.17 0.72 3.21
N VAL A 286 17.13 0.16 3.81
CA VAL A 286 16.52 0.70 5.03
C VAL A 286 16.46 -0.38 6.08
N LEU A 287 16.90 -0.05 7.27
CA LEU A 287 16.68 -0.81 8.48
C LEU A 287 15.41 -0.26 9.14
N ALA A 288 14.36 -1.07 9.19
CA ALA A 288 13.11 -0.71 9.83
C ALA A 288 12.99 -1.45 11.17
N ILE A 289 12.70 -0.71 12.23
CA ILE A 289 12.52 -1.27 13.57
C ILE A 289 11.16 -0.88 14.10
N SER A 290 10.28 -1.86 14.26
CA SER A 290 8.98 -1.62 14.87
C SER A 290 9.03 -1.94 16.36
N HIS A 291 8.62 -0.96 17.18
CA HIS A 291 8.49 -1.08 18.62
C HIS A 291 7.07 -1.56 18.94
N LEU A 292 6.97 -2.80 19.40
CA LEU A 292 5.70 -3.47 19.71
C LEU A 292 5.57 -3.62 21.23
N THR A 293 4.49 -3.07 21.80
CA THR A 293 4.18 -3.26 23.20
C THR A 293 3.08 -4.30 23.35
N ASP A 294 3.37 -5.38 24.05
CA ASP A 294 2.36 -6.36 24.42
C ASP A 294 1.35 -5.74 25.41
N ALA A 295 0.09 -5.66 25.01
CA ALA A 295 -0.94 -4.99 25.80
C ALA A 295 -1.25 -5.68 27.15
N ALA A 296 -1.00 -7.00 27.27
CA ALA A 296 -1.28 -7.77 28.49
C ALA A 296 -0.14 -7.69 29.50
N THR A 297 1.09 -7.65 29.01
CA THR A 297 2.29 -7.73 29.86
C THR A 297 3.06 -6.42 29.97
N GLY A 298 2.79 -5.44 29.10
CA GLY A 298 3.57 -4.21 28.94
C GLY A 298 4.98 -4.43 28.39
N ARG A 299 5.29 -5.65 27.96
CA ARG A 299 6.62 -6.00 27.45
C ARG A 299 6.84 -5.39 26.08
N ILE A 300 7.98 -4.71 25.90
CA ILE A 300 8.40 -4.15 24.62
C ILE A 300 9.28 -5.18 23.88
N THR A 301 9.00 -5.34 22.60
CA THR A 301 9.83 -6.08 21.65
C THR A 301 10.13 -5.24 20.43
N HIS A 302 11.29 -5.46 19.82
CA HIS A 302 11.76 -4.74 18.64
C HIS A 302 11.86 -5.71 17.48
N ARG A 303 11.03 -5.53 16.48
CA ARG A 303 11.07 -6.30 15.26
C ARG A 303 11.93 -5.57 14.24
N ILE A 304 12.99 -6.20 13.80
CA ILE A 304 14.01 -5.65 12.90
C ILE A 304 13.76 -6.22 11.49
N VAL A 305 13.57 -5.35 10.53
CA VAL A 305 13.28 -5.69 9.13
C VAL A 305 14.26 -4.95 8.22
N HIS A 306 14.76 -5.67 7.22
CA HIS A 306 15.54 -5.11 6.12
C HIS A 306 14.63 -4.93 4.89
N CYS A 307 14.71 -3.76 4.25
CA CYS A 307 14.08 -3.53 2.96
C CYS A 307 14.94 -2.61 2.07
N LEU A 308 14.61 -2.53 0.79
CA LEU A 308 15.15 -1.50 -0.09
C LEU A 308 14.45 -0.15 0.16
N THR A 309 15.10 0.94 -0.21
CA THR A 309 14.54 2.29 -0.10
C THR A 309 13.22 2.44 -0.86
N ASP A 310 13.11 1.80 -2.01
CA ASP A 310 11.89 1.80 -2.82
C ASP A 310 10.74 0.93 -2.25
N ASP A 311 11.04 0.06 -1.26
CA ASP A 311 10.04 -0.78 -0.61
C ASP A 311 9.43 -0.15 0.67
N VAL A 312 9.92 1.01 1.08
CA VAL A 312 9.47 1.70 2.31
C VAL A 312 7.95 1.98 2.31
N PRO A 313 7.32 2.50 1.24
CA PRO A 313 5.88 2.70 1.26
C PRO A 313 5.10 1.40 1.51
N ARG A 314 5.47 0.29 0.86
CA ARG A 314 4.84 -1.00 1.08
C ARG A 314 5.00 -1.46 2.53
N LEU A 315 6.22 -1.35 3.08
CA LEU A 315 6.49 -1.74 4.47
C LEU A 315 5.62 -0.94 5.44
N VAL A 316 5.54 0.39 5.28
CA VAL A 316 4.73 1.27 6.14
C VAL A 316 3.24 0.93 6.02
N PHE A 317 2.73 0.74 4.80
CA PHE A 317 1.33 0.38 4.58
C PHE A 317 0.98 -0.96 5.22
N MET A 318 1.84 -1.96 5.10
CA MET A 318 1.65 -3.27 5.74
C MET A 318 1.73 -3.16 7.27
N TRP A 319 2.67 -2.38 7.80
CA TRP A 319 2.80 -2.16 9.24
C TRP A 319 1.56 -1.44 9.82
N LEU A 320 1.01 -0.48 9.10
CA LEU A 320 -0.23 0.22 9.45
C LEU A 320 -1.48 -0.65 9.24
N GLU A 321 -1.35 -1.82 8.59
CA GLU A 321 -2.47 -2.66 8.17
C GLU A 321 -3.47 -1.88 7.29
N LEU A 322 -2.94 -1.00 6.42
CA LEU A 322 -3.78 -0.25 5.50
C LEU A 322 -4.57 -1.22 4.62
N GLN A 323 -5.84 -0.94 4.48
CA GLN A 323 -6.75 -1.66 3.60
C GLN A 323 -7.48 -0.64 2.73
N PRO A 324 -8.18 -1.07 1.68
CA PRO A 324 -8.98 -0.17 0.87
C PRO A 324 -9.83 0.76 1.74
N SER A 325 -9.63 2.05 1.58
CA SER A 325 -10.34 3.07 2.36
C SER A 325 -11.69 3.37 1.73
N TRP A 326 -12.63 3.87 2.53
CA TRP A 326 -13.94 4.30 2.02
C TRP A 326 -13.79 5.55 1.14
N ASP A 327 -14.53 5.55 0.05
CA ASP A 327 -14.72 6.76 -0.75
C ASP A 327 -15.72 7.67 -0.01
N MET A 328 -15.18 8.60 0.78
CA MET A 328 -15.94 9.49 1.66
C MET A 328 -15.50 10.92 1.44
N THR A 329 -16.44 11.85 1.58
CA THR A 329 -16.15 13.29 1.64
C THR A 329 -16.74 13.84 2.92
N PHE A 330 -15.87 14.35 3.81
CA PHE A 330 -16.33 14.96 5.04
C PHE A 330 -15.28 15.89 5.64
N GLU A 331 -15.73 16.76 6.52
CA GLU A 331 -14.92 17.56 7.42
C GLU A 331 -15.52 17.49 8.83
N ILE A 332 -14.69 17.23 9.83
CA ILE A 332 -15.04 17.21 11.24
C ILE A 332 -14.09 18.18 11.94
N THR A 333 -14.64 19.21 12.56
CA THR A 333 -13.87 20.11 13.42
C THR A 333 -14.16 19.79 14.88
N CYS A 334 -13.13 19.51 15.66
CA CYS A 334 -13.25 19.25 17.10
C CYS A 334 -12.14 19.94 17.88
N SER A 335 -12.31 20.07 19.20
CA SER A 335 -11.24 20.54 20.05
C SER A 335 -10.14 19.47 20.19
N GLN A 336 -8.92 19.90 20.53
CA GLN A 336 -7.81 18.97 20.78
C GLN A 336 -8.17 17.99 21.91
N ALA A 337 -8.88 18.42 22.94
CA ALA A 337 -9.32 17.57 24.05
C ALA A 337 -10.31 16.48 23.57
N GLU A 338 -11.28 16.82 22.72
CA GLU A 338 -12.22 15.86 22.13
C GLU A 338 -11.51 14.87 21.20
N PHE A 339 -10.55 15.34 20.41
CA PHE A 339 -9.72 14.49 19.56
C PHE A 339 -8.92 13.47 20.39
N ILE A 340 -8.24 13.92 21.45
CA ILE A 340 -7.50 13.04 22.37
C ILE A 340 -8.45 12.03 23.03
N ALA A 341 -9.61 12.49 23.52
CA ALA A 341 -10.61 11.60 24.12
C ALA A 341 -11.08 10.54 23.12
N LYS A 342 -11.26 10.92 21.85
CA LYS A 342 -11.62 9.99 20.78
C LYS A 342 -10.57 8.90 20.56
N LEU A 343 -9.28 9.27 20.55
CA LEU A 343 -8.18 8.30 20.41
C LEU A 343 -8.10 7.34 21.60
N GLN A 344 -8.26 7.86 22.81
CA GLN A 344 -8.08 7.08 24.06
C GLN A 344 -9.27 6.21 24.40
N THR A 345 -10.48 6.74 24.30
CA THR A 345 -11.71 6.12 24.82
C THR A 345 -12.69 5.70 23.74
N GLY A 346 -12.51 6.19 22.50
CA GLY A 346 -13.46 6.00 21.41
C GLY A 346 -14.69 6.94 21.50
N ALA A 347 -14.76 7.84 22.48
CA ALA A 347 -15.86 8.79 22.61
C ALA A 347 -15.99 9.64 21.32
N PRO A 348 -17.20 9.85 20.79
CA PRO A 348 -17.37 10.70 19.61
C PRO A 348 -17.01 12.14 19.98
N PRO A 349 -16.37 12.91 19.08
CA PRO A 349 -16.24 14.36 19.25
C PRO A 349 -17.63 15.01 19.23
N GLY A 350 -17.78 16.19 19.86
CA GLY A 350 -19.04 16.83 20.18
C GLY A 350 -20.10 16.85 19.07
N THR A 351 -19.96 17.75 18.09
CA THR A 351 -20.91 17.80 16.97
C THR A 351 -20.32 17.12 15.76
N VAL A 352 -20.91 15.99 15.36
CA VAL A 352 -20.51 15.23 14.16
C VAL A 352 -21.58 15.41 13.11
N PRO A 353 -21.23 15.84 11.87
CA PRO A 353 -22.17 15.85 10.76
C PRO A 353 -22.72 14.45 10.46
N ASP A 354 -23.90 14.38 9.86
CA ASP A 354 -24.47 13.12 9.39
C ASP A 354 -23.68 12.53 8.21
N GLY A 355 -24.03 11.32 7.79
CA GLY A 355 -23.45 10.67 6.63
C GLY A 355 -22.07 10.08 6.88
N ASP A 356 -21.12 10.36 5.98
CA ASP A 356 -19.76 9.77 6.02
C ASP A 356 -18.98 10.15 7.27
N ALA A 357 -19.12 11.41 7.73
CA ALA A 357 -18.51 11.87 8.99
C ALA A 357 -19.00 11.07 10.20
N ALA A 358 -20.29 10.78 10.27
CA ALA A 358 -20.86 9.98 11.35
C ALA A 358 -20.35 8.53 11.28
N GLU A 359 -20.20 7.95 10.09
CA GLU A 359 -19.66 6.61 9.93
C GLU A 359 -18.18 6.54 10.34
N PHE A 360 -17.36 7.47 9.88
CA PHE A 360 -15.95 7.57 10.28
C PHE A 360 -15.83 7.72 11.81
N THR A 361 -16.66 8.56 12.40
CA THR A 361 -16.65 8.83 13.85
C THR A 361 -17.09 7.64 14.69
N ARG A 362 -17.95 6.76 14.21
CA ARG A 362 -18.33 5.53 14.95
C ARG A 362 -17.18 4.55 15.11
N ARG A 363 -16.16 4.64 14.26
CA ARG A 363 -14.99 3.73 14.28
C ARG A 363 -13.99 4.16 15.34
N ARG A 364 -13.09 3.24 15.70
CA ARG A 364 -11.94 3.55 16.54
C ARG A 364 -10.90 4.28 15.71
N TRP A 365 -10.44 5.42 16.21
CA TRP A 365 -9.39 6.19 15.56
C TRP A 365 -8.00 5.82 16.05
N VAL A 366 -7.04 5.95 15.15
CA VAL A 366 -5.60 5.91 15.41
C VAL A 366 -5.02 7.15 14.76
N ALA A 367 -4.34 8.00 15.50
CA ALA A 367 -3.59 9.10 14.91
C ALA A 367 -2.23 8.58 14.47
N VAL A 368 -1.85 8.89 13.25
CA VAL A 368 -0.58 8.49 12.66
C VAL A 368 0.16 9.75 12.24
N SER A 369 1.46 9.82 12.55
CA SER A 369 2.33 10.93 12.17
C SER A 369 3.58 10.41 11.48
N LEU A 370 4.02 11.12 10.44
CA LEU A 370 5.38 10.99 9.90
C LEU A 370 6.26 12.03 10.59
N ILE A 371 7.35 11.57 11.17
CA ILE A 371 8.36 12.40 11.83
C ILE A 371 9.60 12.34 10.95
N GLY A 372 9.99 13.47 10.39
CA GLY A 372 11.16 13.61 9.55
C GLY A 372 12.48 13.37 10.27
N PRO A 373 13.62 13.46 9.58
CA PRO A 373 14.94 13.34 10.19
C PRO A 373 15.16 14.38 11.29
N ASP A 374 15.84 13.97 12.37
CA ASP A 374 16.08 14.80 13.57
C ASP A 374 16.77 16.15 13.33
N ASP A 375 17.49 16.29 12.22
CA ASP A 375 18.21 17.52 11.89
C ASP A 375 17.31 18.67 11.42
N ASP A 376 16.08 18.36 11.05
CA ASP A 376 15.10 19.35 10.61
C ASP A 376 13.93 19.45 11.60
N LYS A 377 14.14 20.24 12.67
CA LYS A 377 13.11 20.50 13.67
C LYS A 377 11.89 21.26 13.13
N ASP A 378 12.02 21.83 11.93
CA ASP A 378 10.99 22.57 11.22
C ASP A 378 10.38 21.72 10.08
N ALA A 379 10.81 20.45 9.92
CA ALA A 379 10.22 19.56 8.94
C ALA A 379 8.71 19.40 9.21
N PRO A 380 7.86 19.57 8.18
CA PRO A 380 6.43 19.47 8.37
C PRO A 380 6.04 18.06 8.82
N GLU A 381 5.41 17.97 9.98
CA GLU A 381 4.81 16.75 10.45
C GLU A 381 3.56 16.45 9.63
N VAL A 382 3.59 15.38 8.86
CA VAL A 382 2.40 14.90 8.16
C VAL A 382 1.62 14.00 9.11
N ALA A 383 0.42 14.42 9.46
CA ALA A 383 -0.44 13.69 10.37
C ALA A 383 -1.77 13.30 9.72
N TRP A 384 -2.29 12.13 10.08
CA TRP A 384 -3.61 11.69 9.65
C TRP A 384 -4.31 10.83 10.71
N ALA A 385 -5.62 10.71 10.60
CA ALA A 385 -6.43 9.79 11.41
C ALA A 385 -6.83 8.58 10.57
N MET A 386 -6.67 7.40 11.15
CA MET A 386 -7.18 6.15 10.59
C MET A 386 -8.38 5.67 11.39
N ALA A 387 -9.48 5.36 10.72
CA ALA A 387 -10.63 4.69 11.31
C ALA A 387 -10.53 3.19 11.04
N ARG A 388 -10.14 2.42 12.03
CA ARG A 388 -10.01 0.96 11.88
C ARG A 388 -11.38 0.27 11.77
N PRO A 389 -11.54 -0.73 10.89
CA PRO A 389 -10.52 -1.36 10.06
C PRO A 389 -10.15 -0.58 8.80
N ARG A 390 -10.92 0.44 8.40
CA ARG A 390 -10.75 1.14 7.14
C ARG A 390 -11.24 2.58 7.24
N GLY A 391 -10.65 3.43 6.45
CA GLY A 391 -10.93 4.86 6.43
C GLY A 391 -9.74 5.67 6.91
N VAL A 392 -9.33 6.64 6.10
CA VAL A 392 -8.20 7.53 6.39
C VAL A 392 -8.63 8.96 6.12
N ALA A 393 -8.27 9.88 6.99
CA ALA A 393 -8.52 11.30 6.87
C ALA A 393 -7.26 12.06 7.25
N LEU A 394 -7.01 13.20 6.61
CA LEU A 394 -5.94 14.12 6.97
C LEU A 394 -6.28 14.83 8.28
N LEU A 395 -5.24 15.15 9.05
CA LEU A 395 -5.31 15.99 10.24
C LEU A 395 -4.62 17.31 9.90
N THR A 396 -5.34 18.41 10.13
CA THR A 396 -4.77 19.75 10.03
C THR A 396 -5.11 20.54 11.27
N GLU A 397 -4.28 21.53 11.60
CA GLU A 397 -4.61 22.48 12.63
C GLU A 397 -5.78 23.37 12.16
N GLY A 398 -6.74 23.59 13.04
CA GLY A 398 -7.82 24.55 12.78
C GLY A 398 -7.33 25.99 12.86
N THR A 399 -8.18 26.91 12.43
CA THR A 399 -7.90 28.36 12.51
C THR A 399 -7.64 28.86 13.93
N ASP A 400 -8.12 28.14 14.94
CA ASP A 400 -7.84 28.38 16.37
C ASP A 400 -6.88 27.26 16.84
N ALA A 401 -5.85 27.62 17.58
CA ALA A 401 -4.79 26.72 18.07
C ALA A 401 -5.28 25.50 18.89
N ASP A 402 -6.50 25.54 19.42
CA ASP A 402 -7.10 24.44 20.18
C ASP A 402 -7.98 23.51 19.32
N ARG A 403 -8.03 23.71 17.99
CA ARG A 403 -8.89 22.93 17.10
C ARG A 403 -8.12 22.01 16.19
N VAL A 404 -8.68 20.85 15.98
CA VAL A 404 -8.21 19.85 15.00
C VAL A 404 -9.29 19.69 13.94
N VAL A 405 -8.89 19.76 12.68
CA VAL A 405 -9.73 19.45 11.53
C VAL A 405 -9.36 18.07 11.00
N VAL A 406 -10.34 17.21 10.91
CA VAL A 406 -10.25 15.86 10.35
C VAL A 406 -11.01 15.87 9.03
N SER A 407 -10.34 15.82 7.91
CA SER A 407 -10.96 15.97 6.60
C SER A 407 -10.59 14.85 5.64
N ARG A 408 -11.51 14.51 4.78
CA ARG A 408 -11.31 13.57 3.68
C ARG A 408 -11.83 14.18 2.39
N ASP A 409 -10.92 14.34 1.44
CA ASP A 409 -11.24 14.71 0.06
C ASP A 409 -10.87 13.53 -0.85
N PRO A 410 -11.78 13.02 -1.68
CA PRO A 410 -11.50 11.95 -2.62
C PRO A 410 -10.73 12.42 -3.87
N ALA A 411 -10.45 13.71 -4.03
CA ALA A 411 -9.80 14.26 -5.22
C ALA A 411 -8.41 13.65 -5.47
N GLU A 412 -7.68 13.35 -4.38
CA GLU A 412 -6.43 12.59 -4.46
C GLU A 412 -6.46 11.45 -3.45
N PRO A 413 -6.27 10.19 -3.89
CA PRO A 413 -6.25 9.06 -2.97
C PRO A 413 -5.15 9.21 -1.94
N PHE A 414 -5.50 9.08 -0.67
CA PHE A 414 -4.58 9.24 0.47
C PHE A 414 -3.29 8.41 0.32
N TRP A 415 -3.39 7.21 -0.23
CA TRP A 415 -2.25 6.33 -0.43
C TRP A 415 -1.21 6.92 -1.39
N GLN A 416 -1.62 7.74 -2.39
CA GLN A 416 -0.69 8.44 -3.28
C GLN A 416 0.07 9.52 -2.53
N VAL A 417 -0.63 10.31 -1.71
CA VAL A 417 -0.02 11.35 -0.87
C VAL A 417 1.00 10.73 0.09
N LEU A 418 0.61 9.65 0.79
CA LEU A 418 1.49 8.94 1.72
C LEU A 418 2.71 8.33 1.01
N THR A 419 2.51 7.71 -0.15
CA THR A 419 3.62 7.13 -0.92
C THR A 419 4.63 8.20 -1.34
N ARG A 420 4.15 9.34 -1.87
CA ARG A 420 5.03 10.45 -2.25
C ARG A 420 5.78 11.02 -1.05
N ALA A 421 5.07 11.27 0.06
CA ALA A 421 5.70 11.78 1.27
C ALA A 421 6.81 10.85 1.78
N LEU A 422 6.56 9.53 1.80
CA LEU A 422 7.56 8.55 2.22
C LEU A 422 8.76 8.49 1.27
N LEU A 423 8.55 8.52 -0.03
CA LEU A 423 9.64 8.46 -1.01
C LEU A 423 10.47 9.75 -1.00
N ASN A 424 9.83 10.93 -0.92
CA ASN A 424 10.55 12.20 -0.79
C ASN A 424 11.43 12.23 0.48
N LEU A 425 10.89 11.78 1.61
CA LEU A 425 11.68 11.67 2.84
C LEU A 425 12.86 10.72 2.71
N VAL A 426 12.68 9.59 2.02
CA VAL A 426 13.75 8.61 1.74
C VAL A 426 14.81 9.19 0.81
N GLU A 427 14.42 9.89 -0.25
CA GLU A 427 15.33 10.55 -1.19
C GLU A 427 16.02 11.79 -0.59
N GLY A 428 15.55 12.28 0.56
CA GLY A 428 16.06 13.51 1.20
C GLY A 428 15.61 14.78 0.51
N GLU A 429 14.53 14.69 -0.24
CA GLU A 429 13.83 15.83 -0.80
C GLU A 429 12.88 16.43 0.25
N GLU A 430 12.54 17.72 0.09
CA GLU A 430 11.53 18.31 0.95
C GLU A 430 10.23 17.53 0.84
N PRO A 431 9.59 17.17 1.97
CA PRO A 431 8.29 16.55 1.93
C PRO A 431 7.35 17.48 1.15
N TRP A 432 6.61 16.92 0.21
CA TRP A 432 5.67 17.65 -0.64
C TRP A 432 4.80 18.56 0.23
N PRO A 433 4.71 19.87 -0.08
CA PRO A 433 3.77 20.72 0.64
C PRO A 433 2.38 20.13 0.38
N ILE A 434 1.75 19.62 1.42
CA ILE A 434 0.33 19.29 1.38
C ILE A 434 -0.36 20.64 1.26
N THR A 435 -0.52 21.11 0.03
CA THR A 435 -1.33 22.29 -0.24
C THR A 435 -2.77 21.92 0.10
N THR A 436 -3.17 22.35 1.28
CA THR A 436 -4.57 22.36 1.75
C THR A 436 -5.43 23.20 0.83
#